data_fc4b978bb8866f40a79b62b39440d23d
#
_entry.id   fc4b978bb8866f40a79b62b39440d23d
#
_cell.length_a   1.000
_cell.length_b   1.000
_cell.length_c   1.000
_cell.angle_alpha   90.00
_cell.angle_beta   90.00
_cell.angle_gamma   90.00
#
_symmetry.space_group_name_H-M   'P 1'
#
loop_
_entity.id
_entity.type
_entity.pdbx_description
1 polymer ?
#
loop_
_entity_poly.entity_id
_entity_poly.type
_entity_poly.pdbx_seq_one_letter_code
_entity_poly.pdbx_strand_id
1 'polypeptide(L)'
;MSIGADQAYELLRFIGADDYETWTRVGMGLKSEFGDDGLPLWDKWSQSSDKYKATEIPRKWASFRNGGIGFGTVIYLAKEHGFTGQISHPRASQPPQPRVVRIESNSEELHDEANRAWTACNRSDDYVGSHTYKPKLRGAYGAGRIQTTLWGCYEDYLLVPCVGIDEGLLVGVETITPDGRKRFLGKKNGCLVLGSDLQRRSPWQVYEGWATAAYALQERFVETAIVAFGKGRQEEVAHRIAHKHSVHVRIALEQD
;
A
#
# COMPACT_ATOMS: atom_id res chain seq x y z
N MET A 1 -7.88 -1.97 -18.50
CA MET A 1 -8.89 -2.44 -19.44
C MET A 1 -9.62 -3.59 -18.83
N SER A 2 -10.92 -3.45 -18.78
CA SER A 2 -11.86 -4.41 -18.23
C SER A 2 -12.06 -5.58 -19.21
N ILE A 3 -12.28 -6.73 -18.64
CA ILE A 3 -12.75 -7.90 -19.39
C ILE A 3 -14.10 -7.54 -20.03
N GLY A 4 -14.38 -8.05 -21.24
CA GLY A 4 -15.67 -7.78 -21.86
C GLY A 4 -16.82 -8.46 -21.12
N ALA A 5 -18.02 -7.85 -21.12
CA ALA A 5 -19.20 -8.41 -20.49
C ALA A 5 -19.52 -9.84 -20.98
N ASP A 6 -19.28 -10.11 -22.27
CA ASP A 6 -19.51 -11.44 -22.87
C ASP A 6 -18.55 -12.48 -22.29
N GLN A 7 -17.28 -12.12 -22.10
CA GLN A 7 -16.28 -13.02 -21.49
C GLN A 7 -16.57 -13.27 -20.01
N ALA A 8 -17.02 -12.25 -19.29
CA ALA A 8 -17.47 -12.41 -17.92
C ALA A 8 -18.65 -13.37 -17.83
N TYR A 9 -19.61 -13.24 -18.73
CA TYR A 9 -20.78 -14.12 -18.78
C TYR A 9 -20.40 -15.57 -19.11
N GLU A 10 -19.44 -15.80 -20.01
CA GLU A 10 -18.92 -17.13 -20.30
C GLU A 10 -18.29 -17.80 -19.06
N LEU A 11 -17.57 -17.05 -18.23
CA LEU A 11 -17.03 -17.57 -16.96
C LEU A 11 -18.15 -17.95 -15.99
N LEU A 12 -19.18 -17.12 -15.89
CA LEU A 12 -20.29 -17.32 -14.98
C LEU A 12 -21.10 -18.60 -15.32
N ARG A 13 -21.09 -19.08 -16.55
CA ARG A 13 -21.76 -20.34 -16.95
C ARG A 13 -21.19 -21.57 -16.28
N PHE A 14 -19.95 -21.50 -15.80
CA PHE A 14 -19.29 -22.60 -15.08
C PHE A 14 -19.54 -22.55 -13.58
N ILE A 15 -20.09 -21.45 -13.06
CA ILE A 15 -20.27 -21.24 -11.61
C ILE A 15 -21.75 -21.36 -11.28
N GLY A 16 -22.09 -22.24 -10.34
CA GLY A 16 -23.46 -22.35 -9.82
C GLY A 16 -23.83 -21.15 -8.93
N ALA A 17 -25.08 -20.70 -9.03
CA ALA A 17 -25.58 -19.55 -8.26
C ALA A 17 -26.33 -19.95 -6.96
N ASP A 18 -26.35 -21.23 -6.59
CA ASP A 18 -27.15 -21.75 -5.48
C ASP A 18 -26.53 -21.58 -4.11
N ASP A 19 -25.18 -21.52 -4.04
CA ASP A 19 -24.45 -21.29 -2.81
C ASP A 19 -24.35 -19.80 -2.50
N TYR A 20 -24.78 -19.40 -1.31
CA TYR A 20 -24.85 -17.99 -0.93
C TYR A 20 -23.47 -17.32 -0.85
N GLU A 21 -22.44 -18.03 -0.40
CA GLU A 21 -21.08 -17.49 -0.33
C GLU A 21 -20.53 -17.25 -1.73
N THR A 22 -20.64 -18.23 -2.61
CA THR A 22 -20.25 -18.14 -4.02
C THR A 22 -21.00 -17.02 -4.72
N TRP A 23 -22.33 -16.93 -4.53
CA TRP A 23 -23.19 -15.89 -5.09
C TRP A 23 -22.74 -14.48 -4.68
N THR A 24 -22.38 -14.31 -3.40
CA THR A 24 -21.90 -13.02 -2.88
C THR A 24 -20.50 -12.69 -3.41
N ARG A 25 -19.59 -13.66 -3.46
CA ARG A 25 -18.20 -13.48 -3.95
C ARG A 25 -18.17 -13.13 -5.44
N VAL A 26 -19.02 -13.75 -6.24
CA VAL A 26 -19.19 -13.43 -7.67
C VAL A 26 -19.71 -12.01 -7.83
N GLY A 27 -20.72 -11.61 -7.06
CA GLY A 27 -21.27 -10.26 -7.10
C GLY A 27 -20.23 -9.19 -6.75
N MET A 28 -19.44 -9.41 -5.70
CA MET A 28 -18.33 -8.51 -5.32
C MET A 28 -17.26 -8.44 -6.41
N GLY A 29 -16.90 -9.58 -7.02
CA GLY A 29 -15.91 -9.64 -8.09
C GLY A 29 -16.39 -8.88 -9.35
N LEU A 30 -17.64 -9.04 -9.73
CA LEU A 30 -18.24 -8.31 -10.85
C LEU A 30 -18.31 -6.80 -10.55
N LYS A 31 -18.71 -6.41 -9.34
CA LYS A 31 -18.74 -5.00 -8.95
C LYS A 31 -17.36 -4.36 -8.94
N SER A 32 -16.34 -5.11 -8.53
CA SER A 32 -14.94 -4.64 -8.56
C SER A 32 -14.43 -4.36 -9.98
N GLU A 33 -14.85 -5.13 -10.98
CA GLU A 33 -14.37 -5.01 -12.37
C GLU A 33 -15.20 -4.02 -13.19
N PHE A 34 -16.53 -4.10 -13.05
CA PHE A 34 -17.49 -3.38 -13.92
C PHE A 34 -18.18 -2.20 -13.22
N GLY A 35 -17.93 -1.98 -11.92
CA GLY A 35 -18.74 -1.02 -11.17
C GLY A 35 -20.22 -1.39 -11.20
N ASP A 36 -21.10 -0.41 -11.37
CA ASP A 36 -22.55 -0.65 -11.42
C ASP A 36 -23.00 -1.30 -12.73
N ASP A 37 -22.20 -1.26 -13.80
CA ASP A 37 -22.46 -1.97 -15.06
C ASP A 37 -22.38 -3.51 -14.88
N GLY A 38 -21.81 -4.00 -13.79
CA GLY A 38 -21.80 -5.42 -13.43
C GLY A 38 -23.13 -5.95 -12.88
N LEU A 39 -24.03 -5.08 -12.43
CA LEU A 39 -25.32 -5.48 -11.86
C LEU A 39 -26.19 -6.31 -12.83
N PRO A 40 -26.38 -5.92 -14.10
CA PRO A 40 -27.14 -6.73 -15.04
C PRO A 40 -26.55 -8.11 -15.31
N LEU A 41 -25.22 -8.24 -15.29
CA LEU A 41 -24.55 -9.53 -15.45
C LEU A 41 -24.81 -10.45 -14.24
N TRP A 42 -24.69 -9.90 -13.05
CA TRP A 42 -24.93 -10.64 -11.81
C TRP A 42 -26.39 -11.04 -11.65
N ASP A 43 -27.32 -10.14 -11.97
CA ASP A 43 -28.75 -10.42 -11.96
C ASP A 43 -29.10 -11.57 -12.92
N LYS A 44 -28.67 -11.47 -14.18
CA LYS A 44 -28.90 -12.49 -15.19
C LYS A 44 -28.33 -13.86 -14.79
N TRP A 45 -27.12 -13.89 -14.25
CA TRP A 45 -26.52 -15.12 -13.76
C TRP A 45 -27.25 -15.68 -12.55
N SER A 46 -27.67 -14.83 -11.61
CA SER A 46 -28.43 -15.24 -10.43
C SER A 46 -29.74 -15.92 -10.75
N GLN A 47 -30.36 -15.61 -11.90
CA GLN A 47 -31.59 -16.25 -12.37
C GLN A 47 -31.44 -17.75 -12.69
N SER A 48 -30.20 -18.26 -12.75
CA SER A 48 -29.96 -19.71 -12.89
C SER A 48 -30.19 -20.50 -11.60
N SER A 49 -30.38 -19.84 -10.45
CA SER A 49 -30.66 -20.44 -9.16
C SER A 49 -32.16 -20.53 -8.87
N ASP A 50 -32.62 -21.65 -8.33
CA ASP A 50 -33.98 -21.81 -7.81
C ASP A 50 -34.29 -20.90 -6.62
N LYS A 51 -33.24 -20.32 -5.98
CA LYS A 51 -33.37 -19.38 -4.87
C LYS A 51 -33.44 -17.92 -5.32
N TYR A 52 -33.48 -17.66 -6.64
CA TYR A 52 -33.45 -16.30 -7.17
C TYR A 52 -34.68 -15.49 -6.73
N LYS A 53 -34.40 -14.26 -6.29
CA LYS A 53 -35.42 -13.26 -5.95
C LYS A 53 -35.03 -11.89 -6.51
N ALA A 54 -35.74 -11.42 -7.51
CA ALA A 54 -35.44 -10.15 -8.18
C ALA A 54 -35.39 -8.95 -7.21
N THR A 55 -36.19 -8.96 -6.15
CA THR A 55 -36.25 -7.88 -5.16
C THR A 55 -35.01 -7.82 -4.25
N GLU A 56 -34.25 -8.91 -4.13
CA GLU A 56 -33.04 -8.96 -3.31
C GLU A 56 -31.80 -8.45 -4.06
N ILE A 57 -31.77 -8.54 -5.39
CA ILE A 57 -30.63 -8.21 -6.24
C ILE A 57 -30.14 -6.77 -6.03
N PRO A 58 -30.96 -5.71 -6.21
CA PRO A 58 -30.49 -4.34 -6.07
C PRO A 58 -30.06 -4.03 -4.65
N ARG A 59 -30.78 -4.57 -3.66
CA ARG A 59 -30.50 -4.36 -2.23
C ARG A 59 -29.15 -4.96 -1.84
N LYS A 60 -28.89 -6.18 -2.30
CA LYS A 60 -27.62 -6.86 -2.01
C LYS A 60 -26.47 -6.20 -2.76
N TRP A 61 -26.68 -5.83 -4.03
CA TRP A 61 -25.67 -5.11 -4.81
C TRP A 61 -25.24 -3.81 -4.16
N ALA A 62 -26.17 -3.02 -3.65
CA ALA A 62 -25.87 -1.78 -2.92
C ALA A 62 -25.08 -2.01 -1.64
N SER A 63 -25.16 -3.20 -1.03
CA SER A 63 -24.42 -3.54 0.18
C SER A 63 -22.94 -3.91 -0.07
N PHE A 64 -22.57 -4.22 -1.33
CA PHE A 64 -21.20 -4.55 -1.66
C PHE A 64 -20.30 -3.30 -1.59
N ARG A 65 -19.30 -3.35 -0.75
CA ARG A 65 -18.28 -2.31 -0.64
C ARG A 65 -17.01 -2.74 -1.39
N ASN A 66 -16.33 -1.80 -1.98
CA ASN A 66 -15.03 -2.07 -2.60
C ASN A 66 -14.03 -2.47 -1.51
N GLY A 67 -13.67 -3.76 -1.46
CA GLY A 67 -12.69 -4.27 -0.51
C GLY A 67 -12.50 -5.78 -0.60
N GLY A 68 -11.32 -6.20 -1.00
CA GLY A 68 -10.80 -7.56 -0.79
C GLY A 68 -11.16 -8.63 -1.82
N ILE A 69 -12.29 -8.56 -2.52
CA ILE A 69 -12.69 -9.55 -3.54
C ILE A 69 -12.72 -8.88 -4.91
N GLY A 70 -11.75 -9.23 -5.76
CA GLY A 70 -11.68 -8.76 -7.14
C GLY A 70 -12.16 -9.80 -8.15
N PHE A 71 -12.20 -9.42 -9.44
CA PHE A 71 -12.65 -10.29 -10.54
C PHE A 71 -11.82 -11.56 -10.69
N GLY A 72 -10.57 -11.58 -10.21
CA GLY A 72 -9.74 -12.77 -10.12
C GLY A 72 -10.41 -13.94 -9.38
N THR A 73 -11.31 -13.64 -8.43
CA THR A 73 -12.10 -14.66 -7.71
C THR A 73 -13.11 -15.34 -8.63
N VAL A 74 -13.75 -14.59 -9.55
CA VAL A 74 -14.68 -15.16 -10.54
C VAL A 74 -13.93 -16.09 -11.48
N ILE A 75 -12.73 -15.69 -11.93
CA ILE A 75 -11.88 -16.51 -12.79
C ILE A 75 -11.45 -17.80 -12.06
N TYR A 76 -11.06 -17.68 -10.81
CA TYR A 76 -10.65 -18.82 -9.98
C TYR A 76 -11.80 -19.82 -9.82
N LEU A 77 -13.00 -19.35 -9.45
CA LEU A 77 -14.19 -20.20 -9.30
C LEU A 77 -14.57 -20.88 -10.60
N ALA A 78 -14.54 -20.18 -11.73
CA ALA A 78 -14.83 -20.78 -13.03
C ALA A 78 -13.85 -21.90 -13.37
N LYS A 79 -12.57 -21.74 -13.08
CA LYS A 79 -11.53 -22.77 -13.28
C LYS A 79 -11.73 -23.98 -12.38
N GLU A 80 -12.08 -23.79 -11.13
CA GLU A 80 -12.42 -24.89 -10.21
C GLU A 80 -13.60 -25.72 -10.73
N HIS A 81 -14.54 -25.08 -11.44
CA HIS A 81 -15.71 -25.73 -12.03
C HIS A 81 -15.51 -26.12 -13.50
N GLY A 82 -14.26 -26.26 -13.96
CA GLY A 82 -13.95 -26.88 -15.26
C GLY A 82 -13.79 -25.92 -16.43
N PHE A 83 -13.70 -24.63 -16.20
CA PHE A 83 -13.33 -23.69 -17.25
C PHE A 83 -11.87 -23.88 -17.65
N THR A 84 -11.63 -24.40 -18.86
CA THR A 84 -10.29 -24.61 -19.44
C THR A 84 -9.89 -23.58 -20.49
N GLY A 85 -10.81 -22.64 -20.81
CA GLY A 85 -10.57 -21.60 -21.79
C GLY A 85 -9.44 -20.68 -21.33
N GLN A 86 -8.63 -20.21 -22.30
CA GLN A 86 -7.80 -19.06 -22.08
C GLN A 86 -8.73 -17.86 -21.98
N ILE A 87 -8.70 -17.21 -20.82
CA ILE A 87 -9.22 -15.86 -20.73
C ILE A 87 -8.24 -15.04 -21.57
N SER A 88 -8.57 -14.85 -22.84
CA SER A 88 -7.94 -13.76 -23.53
C SER A 88 -8.48 -12.51 -22.82
N HIS A 89 -7.69 -12.05 -21.81
CA HIS A 89 -7.56 -10.61 -21.77
C HIS A 89 -7.23 -10.28 -23.22
N PRO A 90 -8.09 -9.56 -23.98
CA PRO A 90 -7.59 -8.94 -25.17
C PRO A 90 -6.37 -8.21 -24.59
N ARG A 91 -5.18 -8.73 -24.87
CA ARG A 91 -3.95 -8.00 -24.62
C ARG A 91 -4.28 -6.75 -25.34
N ALA A 92 -4.85 -5.84 -24.54
CA ALA A 92 -5.26 -4.58 -25.03
C ALA A 92 -4.09 -4.26 -25.92
N SER A 93 -4.31 -4.10 -27.22
CA SER A 93 -3.39 -3.28 -27.96
C SER A 93 -3.27 -2.12 -27.02
N GLN A 94 -2.23 -2.24 -26.15
CA GLN A 94 -2.04 -1.34 -25.03
C GLN A 94 -2.31 -0.02 -25.67
N PRO A 95 -3.36 0.74 -25.25
CA PRO A 95 -3.58 2.06 -25.79
C PRO A 95 -2.20 2.60 -25.65
N PRO A 96 -1.51 2.93 -26.82
CA PRO A 96 -0.07 3.03 -26.88
C PRO A 96 0.27 3.45 -25.50
N GLN A 97 0.77 2.45 -24.70
CA GLN A 97 0.88 2.65 -23.27
C GLN A 97 1.43 4.02 -23.25
N PRO A 98 0.77 5.03 -22.63
CA PRO A 98 1.45 6.28 -22.63
C PRO A 98 2.77 5.77 -22.26
N ARG A 99 3.56 5.53 -23.41
CA ARG A 99 4.88 4.95 -23.36
C ARG A 99 5.21 5.30 -21.97
N VAL A 100 5.07 4.30 -20.99
CA VAL A 100 5.76 4.52 -19.77
C VAL A 100 7.10 4.66 -20.39
N VAL A 101 7.31 5.86 -20.87
CA VAL A 101 8.58 6.46 -20.81
C VAL A 101 8.83 6.05 -19.41
N ARG A 102 9.50 4.88 -19.20
CA ARG A 102 10.44 4.86 -18.14
C ARG A 102 11.10 6.17 -18.38
N ILE A 103 10.46 7.18 -17.82
CA ILE A 103 11.18 8.31 -17.37
C ILE A 103 12.11 7.49 -16.49
N GLU A 104 13.30 7.24 -17.00
CA GLU A 104 14.46 7.22 -16.16
C GLU A 104 14.22 8.50 -15.42
N SER A 105 13.35 8.35 -14.39
CA SER A 105 12.83 9.47 -13.61
C SER A 105 14.11 9.95 -13.06
N ASN A 106 14.55 11.03 -13.69
CA ASN A 106 15.88 11.54 -13.52
C ASN A 106 16.04 11.50 -12.02
N SER A 107 16.99 10.77 -11.50
CA SER A 107 17.11 10.56 -10.06
C SER A 107 17.15 11.90 -9.33
N GLU A 108 17.44 12.96 -10.04
CA GLU A 108 17.38 14.37 -9.67
C GLU A 108 15.94 14.88 -9.56
N GLU A 109 15.04 14.60 -10.51
CA GLU A 109 13.63 15.06 -10.45
C GLU A 109 12.85 14.45 -9.28
N LEU A 110 13.05 13.15 -9.00
CA LEU A 110 12.46 12.51 -7.83
C LEU A 110 13.07 12.99 -6.52
N HIS A 111 14.33 13.36 -6.53
CA HIS A 111 14.99 13.97 -5.39
C HIS A 111 14.45 15.37 -5.14
N ASP A 112 14.25 16.15 -6.18
CA ASP A 112 13.65 17.49 -6.10
C ASP A 112 12.19 17.43 -5.64
N GLU A 113 11.42 16.45 -6.11
CA GLU A 113 10.06 16.25 -5.64
C GLU A 113 10.02 15.86 -4.16
N ALA A 114 10.93 14.98 -3.71
CA ALA A 114 11.08 14.61 -2.31
C ALA A 114 11.40 15.83 -1.44
N ASN A 115 12.32 16.68 -1.87
CA ASN A 115 12.69 17.93 -1.18
C ASN A 115 11.52 18.91 -1.12
N ARG A 116 10.79 19.12 -2.22
CA ARG A 116 9.60 19.99 -2.24
C ARG A 116 8.52 19.50 -1.28
N ALA A 117 8.18 18.19 -1.34
CA ALA A 117 7.17 17.60 -0.47
C ALA A 117 7.57 17.69 1.01
N TRP A 118 8.83 17.39 1.33
CA TRP A 118 9.35 17.47 2.69
C TRP A 118 9.40 18.89 3.23
N THR A 119 9.74 19.88 2.41
CA THR A 119 9.78 21.30 2.79
C THR A 119 8.37 21.83 3.06
N ALA A 120 7.38 21.38 2.28
CA ALA A 120 5.99 21.84 2.38
C ALA A 120 5.16 21.14 3.46
N CYS A 121 5.62 19.99 3.99
CA CYS A 121 4.82 19.21 4.94
C CYS A 121 4.78 19.85 6.34
N ASN A 122 3.67 19.62 7.04
CA ASN A 122 3.53 19.96 8.46
C ASN A 122 4.10 18.82 9.32
N ARG A 123 4.92 19.18 10.31
CA ARG A 123 5.65 18.24 11.19
C ARG A 123 5.24 18.36 12.65
N SER A 124 4.12 19.03 12.97
CA SER A 124 3.62 19.10 14.33
C SER A 124 3.10 17.75 14.81
N ASP A 125 3.36 17.42 16.07
CA ASP A 125 2.98 16.14 16.69
C ASP A 125 1.48 15.86 16.57
N ASP A 126 0.64 16.83 16.85
CA ASP A 126 -0.82 16.68 16.81
C ASP A 126 -1.33 16.39 15.40
N TYR A 127 -0.81 17.10 14.40
CA TYR A 127 -1.25 16.94 13.02
C TYR A 127 -0.77 15.62 12.41
N VAL A 128 0.49 15.26 12.65
CA VAL A 128 1.05 13.98 12.18
C VAL A 128 0.44 12.82 12.95
N GLY A 129 0.33 12.91 14.27
CA GLY A 129 -0.23 11.88 15.13
C GLY A 129 -1.72 11.59 14.89
N SER A 130 -2.47 12.54 14.29
CA SER A 130 -3.86 12.35 13.90
C SER A 130 -4.07 11.58 12.59
N HIS A 131 -2.99 11.19 11.89
CA HIS A 131 -3.10 10.42 10.66
C HIS A 131 -3.58 8.98 10.93
N THR A 132 -4.50 8.49 10.11
CA THR A 132 -5.22 7.24 10.36
C THR A 132 -4.42 5.96 10.13
N TYR A 133 -3.24 6.05 9.52
CA TYR A 133 -2.39 4.88 9.22
C TYR A 133 -2.00 4.11 10.50
N LYS A 134 -1.64 4.82 11.59
CA LYS A 134 -1.29 4.20 12.88
C LYS A 134 -1.92 4.99 14.03
N PRO A 135 -3.20 4.76 14.34
CA PRO A 135 -3.95 5.57 15.30
C PRO A 135 -3.43 5.47 16.74
N LYS A 136 -2.50 4.54 17.03
CA LYS A 136 -1.87 4.41 18.35
C LYS A 136 -0.61 5.25 18.52
N LEU A 137 -0.06 5.83 17.45
CA LEU A 137 1.08 6.74 17.54
C LEU A 137 0.58 8.15 17.88
N ARG A 138 1.22 8.79 18.88
CA ARG A 138 0.78 10.08 19.45
C ARG A 138 1.75 11.21 19.11
N GLY A 139 2.51 11.13 18.07
CA GLY A 139 3.46 12.16 17.71
C GLY A 139 4.03 11.99 16.32
N ALA A 140 4.83 12.94 15.88
CA ALA A 140 5.43 12.95 14.56
C ALA A 140 6.58 11.94 14.41
N TYR A 141 7.33 11.70 15.47
CA TYR A 141 8.51 10.82 15.42
C TYR A 141 9.34 11.01 14.14
N GLY A 142 9.71 12.25 13.87
CA GLY A 142 10.49 12.62 12.69
C GLY A 142 9.76 12.56 11.35
N ALA A 143 8.49 12.18 11.31
CA ALA A 143 7.68 12.23 10.10
C ALA A 143 7.01 13.60 9.89
N GLY A 144 6.53 13.84 8.68
CA GLY A 144 5.66 14.96 8.33
C GLY A 144 4.34 14.46 7.75
N ARG A 145 3.39 15.37 7.52
CA ARG A 145 2.10 15.08 6.87
C ARG A 145 1.74 16.17 5.89
N ILE A 146 1.23 15.79 4.74
CA ILE A 146 0.81 16.70 3.69
C ILE A 146 -0.37 16.13 2.92
N GLN A 147 -1.34 17.00 2.57
CA GLN A 147 -2.38 16.70 1.61
C GLN A 147 -1.99 17.30 0.26
N THR A 148 -1.68 16.47 -0.69
CA THR A 148 -1.17 16.91 -1.99
C THR A 148 -1.37 15.84 -3.07
N THR A 149 -1.09 16.20 -4.32
CA THR A 149 -1.07 15.25 -5.43
C THR A 149 0.32 14.69 -5.63
N LEU A 150 0.48 13.40 -5.37
CA LEU A 150 1.68 12.64 -5.72
C LEU A 150 1.27 11.45 -6.59
N TRP A 151 2.07 11.15 -7.61
CA TRP A 151 1.78 10.07 -8.60
C TRP A 151 0.38 10.17 -9.22
N GLY A 152 -0.13 11.40 -9.43
CA GLY A 152 -1.44 11.64 -10.02
C GLY A 152 -2.65 11.45 -9.08
N CYS A 153 -2.42 11.12 -7.81
CA CYS A 153 -3.47 10.96 -6.80
C CYS A 153 -3.36 12.06 -5.73
N TYR A 154 -4.47 12.77 -5.49
CA TYR A 154 -4.57 13.70 -4.35
C TYR A 154 -4.96 12.90 -3.12
N GLU A 155 -4.07 12.80 -2.16
CA GLU A 155 -4.26 12.02 -0.93
C GLU A 155 -3.60 12.71 0.25
N ASP A 156 -3.87 12.17 1.44
CA ASP A 156 -3.25 12.56 2.70
C ASP A 156 -2.05 11.63 2.98
N TYR A 157 -0.84 12.17 2.87
CA TYR A 157 0.37 11.39 3.00
C TYR A 157 1.10 11.66 4.31
N LEU A 158 1.50 10.60 5.01
CA LEU A 158 2.66 10.69 5.90
C LEU A 158 3.93 10.65 5.08
N LEU A 159 4.88 11.50 5.43
CA LEU A 159 6.21 11.59 4.83
C LEU A 159 7.25 11.19 5.86
N VAL A 160 8.02 10.14 5.59
CA VAL A 160 9.11 9.70 6.46
C VAL A 160 10.43 9.99 5.75
N PRO A 161 11.26 10.91 6.25
CA PRO A 161 12.46 11.33 5.56
C PRO A 161 13.53 10.24 5.62
N CYS A 162 14.18 9.98 4.50
CA CYS A 162 15.36 9.16 4.38
C CYS A 162 16.59 10.08 4.25
N VAL A 163 17.48 10.02 5.22
CA VAL A 163 18.66 10.88 5.32
C VAL A 163 19.90 10.06 5.00
N GLY A 164 20.72 10.56 4.09
CA GLY A 164 22.00 9.94 3.74
C GLY A 164 22.89 9.78 4.99
N ILE A 165 23.39 8.57 5.20
CA ILE A 165 24.13 8.25 6.44
C ILE A 165 25.39 9.09 6.56
N ASP A 166 26.12 9.29 5.47
CA ASP A 166 27.41 10.00 5.50
C ASP A 166 27.23 11.51 5.40
N GLU A 167 26.39 11.98 4.47
CA GLU A 167 26.21 13.39 4.16
C GLU A 167 25.27 14.12 5.13
N GLY A 168 24.35 13.39 5.76
CA GLY A 168 23.33 13.97 6.63
C GLY A 168 22.24 14.77 5.88
N LEU A 169 22.18 14.64 4.56
CA LEU A 169 21.21 15.33 3.70
C LEU A 169 20.02 14.44 3.38
N LEU A 170 18.87 15.05 3.11
CA LEU A 170 17.69 14.32 2.62
C LEU A 170 18.01 13.70 1.27
N VAL A 171 17.90 12.38 1.16
CA VAL A 171 18.12 11.64 -0.08
C VAL A 171 16.82 11.09 -0.68
N GLY A 172 15.75 11.02 0.12
CA GLY A 172 14.44 10.60 -0.30
C GLY A 172 13.41 10.65 0.82
N VAL A 173 12.17 10.28 0.49
CA VAL A 173 11.04 10.27 1.42
C VAL A 173 10.18 9.03 1.16
N GLU A 174 9.92 8.24 2.20
CA GLU A 174 8.85 7.22 2.14
C GLU A 174 7.51 7.92 2.37
N THR A 175 6.58 7.73 1.46
CA THR A 175 5.20 8.24 1.58
C THR A 175 4.29 7.11 1.99
N ILE A 176 3.39 7.37 2.93
CA ILE A 176 2.44 6.38 3.47
C ILE A 176 1.04 6.98 3.41
N THR A 177 0.14 6.29 2.72
CA THR A 177 -1.27 6.68 2.62
C THR A 177 -2.07 6.21 3.84
N PRO A 178 -3.30 6.72 4.07
CA PRO A 178 -4.15 6.31 5.19
C PRO A 178 -4.44 4.80 5.24
N ASP A 179 -4.50 4.15 4.09
CA ASP A 179 -4.68 2.69 3.94
C ASP A 179 -3.38 1.88 4.04
N GLY A 180 -2.25 2.55 4.28
CA GLY A 180 -0.95 1.92 4.54
C GLY A 180 -0.13 1.58 3.29
N ARG A 181 -0.55 2.02 2.09
CA ARG A 181 0.29 1.89 0.89
C ARG A 181 1.53 2.75 1.03
N LYS A 182 2.69 2.15 0.72
CA LYS A 182 3.98 2.81 0.80
C LYS A 182 4.60 2.97 -0.56
N ARG A 183 5.14 4.16 -0.84
CA ARG A 183 5.95 4.45 -2.01
C ARG A 183 7.16 5.29 -1.61
N PHE A 184 8.15 5.37 -2.47
CA PHE A 184 9.39 6.08 -2.18
C PHE A 184 9.67 7.13 -3.25
N LEU A 185 9.90 8.37 -2.82
CA LEU A 185 10.39 9.47 -3.64
C LEU A 185 11.89 9.64 -3.40
N GLY A 186 12.69 9.75 -4.45
CA GLY A 186 14.14 9.88 -4.36
C GLY A 186 14.87 8.56 -4.11
N LYS A 187 16.02 8.61 -3.42
CA LYS A 187 16.90 7.48 -3.19
C LYS A 187 16.65 6.83 -1.83
N LYS A 188 16.64 5.50 -1.79
CA LYS A 188 16.43 4.69 -0.58
C LYS A 188 17.76 4.18 -0.01
N ASN A 189 18.79 5.01 -0.01
CA ASN A 189 20.16 4.65 0.41
C ASN A 189 20.59 5.29 1.74
N GLY A 190 19.67 5.88 2.49
CA GLY A 190 19.88 6.45 3.81
C GLY A 190 19.13 5.69 4.90
N CYS A 191 18.95 6.36 6.03
CA CYS A 191 18.16 5.91 7.17
C CYS A 191 17.46 7.11 7.82
N LEU A 192 16.64 6.87 8.85
CA LEU A 192 16.15 7.91 9.75
C LEU A 192 16.54 7.53 11.18
N VAL A 193 17.25 8.41 11.88
CA VAL A 193 17.54 8.24 13.29
C VAL A 193 16.53 9.02 14.12
N LEU A 194 15.89 8.35 15.05
CA LEU A 194 14.86 8.88 15.94
C LEU A 194 15.32 8.81 17.39
N GLY A 195 14.93 9.77 18.22
CA GLY A 195 15.29 9.85 19.62
C GLY A 195 16.52 10.73 19.85
N SER A 196 17.18 10.59 21.00
CA SER A 196 18.35 11.39 21.36
C SER A 196 19.64 10.72 20.89
N ASP A 197 20.30 11.30 19.90
CA ASP A 197 21.61 10.88 19.41
C ASP A 197 22.74 11.07 20.45
N LEU A 198 22.50 11.84 21.52
CA LEU A 198 23.45 12.13 22.58
C LEU A 198 23.53 11.03 23.66
N GLN A 199 22.55 10.11 23.68
CA GLN A 199 22.53 9.05 24.68
C GLN A 199 23.27 7.80 24.20
N ARG A 200 24.60 7.87 24.17
CA ARG A 200 25.49 6.76 23.76
C ARG A 200 25.53 5.59 24.76
N ARG A 201 24.80 5.67 25.87
CA ARG A 201 24.82 4.67 26.95
C ARG A 201 23.93 3.45 26.67
N SER A 202 22.87 3.63 25.89
CA SER A 202 21.98 2.55 25.46
C SER A 202 22.34 2.07 24.05
N PRO A 203 22.18 0.79 23.73
CA PRO A 203 22.32 0.34 22.35
C PRO A 203 21.22 0.97 21.48
N TRP A 204 21.61 1.48 20.32
CA TRP A 204 20.68 1.94 19.32
C TRP A 204 20.04 0.73 18.63
N GLN A 205 18.80 0.84 18.23
CA GLN A 205 18.10 -0.30 17.63
C GLN A 205 17.57 0.02 16.23
N VAL A 206 17.87 -0.87 15.26
CA VAL A 206 17.44 -0.75 13.86
C VAL A 206 16.15 -1.51 13.65
N TYR A 207 15.18 -0.86 13.05
CA TYR A 207 13.89 -1.37 12.66
C TYR A 207 13.71 -1.34 11.13
N GLU A 208 12.91 -2.26 10.60
CA GLU A 208 12.59 -2.25 9.18
C GLU A 208 11.85 -0.99 8.76
N GLY A 209 10.81 -0.63 9.49
CA GLY A 209 9.88 0.44 9.15
C GLY A 209 9.69 1.49 10.24
N TRP A 210 9.26 2.69 9.81
CA TRP A 210 9.06 3.84 10.69
C TRP A 210 8.06 3.59 11.82
N ALA A 211 6.90 2.96 11.52
CA ALA A 211 5.85 2.81 12.52
C ALA A 211 6.29 1.96 13.72
N THR A 212 7.06 0.89 13.48
CA THR A 212 7.60 0.04 14.54
C THR A 212 8.67 0.78 15.36
N ALA A 213 9.54 1.53 14.69
CA ALA A 213 10.55 2.37 15.34
C ALA A 213 9.92 3.46 16.21
N ALA A 214 8.91 4.16 15.68
CA ALA A 214 8.17 5.21 16.41
C ALA A 214 7.44 4.65 17.64
N TYR A 215 6.81 3.47 17.48
CA TYR A 215 6.14 2.79 18.59
C TYR A 215 7.13 2.38 19.70
N ALA A 216 8.29 1.86 19.32
CA ALA A 216 9.32 1.48 20.30
C ALA A 216 9.82 2.68 21.12
N LEU A 217 9.95 3.85 20.51
CA LEU A 217 10.27 5.09 21.21
C LEU A 217 9.10 5.57 22.09
N GLN A 218 7.88 5.53 21.59
CA GLN A 218 6.70 5.94 22.36
C GLN A 218 6.55 5.14 23.65
N GLU A 219 6.72 3.83 23.57
CA GLU A 219 6.63 2.91 24.72
C GLU A 219 7.94 2.85 25.55
N ARG A 220 8.95 3.65 25.18
CA ARG A 220 10.25 3.71 25.86
C ARG A 220 11.01 2.38 25.90
N PHE A 221 10.80 1.52 24.92
CA PHE A 221 11.58 0.28 24.78
C PHE A 221 13.02 0.56 24.35
N VAL A 222 13.22 1.68 23.66
CA VAL A 222 14.53 2.16 23.23
C VAL A 222 14.61 3.68 23.40
N GLU A 223 15.82 4.21 23.53
CA GLU A 223 16.07 5.65 23.57
C GLU A 223 16.43 6.21 22.19
N THR A 224 16.97 5.37 21.32
CA THR A 224 17.29 5.69 19.93
C THR A 224 16.87 4.55 19.02
N ALA A 225 16.04 4.86 18.05
CA ALA A 225 15.57 3.95 17.02
C ALA A 225 16.05 4.41 15.64
N ILE A 226 16.39 3.46 14.77
CA ILE A 226 16.85 3.71 13.42
C ILE A 226 15.91 3.01 12.45
N VAL A 227 15.43 3.74 11.46
CA VAL A 227 14.57 3.20 10.38
C VAL A 227 15.45 2.87 9.18
N ALA A 228 15.48 1.60 8.78
CA ALA A 228 16.27 1.13 7.65
C ALA A 228 15.53 1.18 6.31
N PHE A 229 14.20 1.39 6.32
CA PHE A 229 13.34 1.37 5.12
C PHE A 229 13.35 0.04 4.36
N GLY A 230 13.40 -1.09 5.05
CA GLY A 230 13.31 -2.43 4.49
C GLY A 230 14.15 -3.47 5.21
N LYS A 231 13.62 -4.71 5.29
CA LYS A 231 14.23 -5.83 6.01
C LYS A 231 15.68 -6.13 5.52
N GLY A 232 15.90 -6.13 4.21
CA GLY A 232 17.21 -6.42 3.61
C GLY A 232 18.27 -5.34 3.82
N ARG A 233 17.92 -4.19 4.45
CA ARG A 233 18.85 -3.07 4.67
C ARG A 233 19.29 -2.91 6.13
N GLN A 234 18.68 -3.65 7.05
CA GLN A 234 18.93 -3.47 8.48
C GLN A 234 20.39 -3.71 8.85
N GLU A 235 21.02 -4.75 8.29
CA GLU A 235 22.44 -5.08 8.58
C GLU A 235 23.38 -4.00 8.03
N GLU A 236 23.19 -3.57 6.77
CA GLU A 236 24.00 -2.49 6.18
C GLU A 236 23.88 -1.21 7.00
N VAL A 237 22.65 -0.79 7.32
CA VAL A 237 22.39 0.43 8.09
C VAL A 237 22.99 0.33 9.51
N ALA A 238 22.80 -0.82 10.18
CA ALA A 238 23.37 -1.04 11.51
C ALA A 238 24.88 -0.89 11.52
N HIS A 239 25.56 -1.52 10.56
CA HIS A 239 27.02 -1.46 10.44
C HIS A 239 27.53 -0.02 10.18
N ARG A 240 26.91 0.70 9.22
CA ARG A 240 27.31 2.07 8.87
C ARG A 240 27.06 3.05 10.01
N ILE A 241 25.92 2.95 10.70
CA ILE A 241 25.60 3.80 11.86
C ILE A 241 26.53 3.51 13.03
N ALA A 242 26.78 2.23 13.33
CA ALA A 242 27.72 1.84 14.40
C ALA A 242 29.12 2.43 14.16
N HIS A 243 29.59 2.35 12.92
CA HIS A 243 30.89 2.91 12.53
C HIS A 243 30.90 4.45 12.62
N LYS A 244 29.90 5.12 12.02
CA LYS A 244 29.84 6.59 11.97
C LYS A 244 29.78 7.23 13.37
N HIS A 245 28.95 6.66 14.25
CA HIS A 245 28.65 7.25 15.56
C HIS A 245 29.47 6.63 16.71
N SER A 246 30.25 5.58 16.44
CA SER A 246 30.96 4.80 17.44
C SER A 246 30.05 4.30 18.58
N VAL A 247 28.89 3.76 18.21
CA VAL A 247 27.84 3.26 19.12
C VAL A 247 27.56 1.78 18.89
N HIS A 248 27.03 1.12 19.93
CA HIS A 248 26.53 -0.24 19.77
C HIS A 248 25.14 -0.23 19.16
N VAL A 249 24.97 -0.93 18.05
CA VAL A 249 23.69 -1.02 17.32
C VAL A 249 23.20 -2.47 17.33
N ARG A 250 21.92 -2.67 17.62
CA ARG A 250 21.22 -3.95 17.55
C ARG A 250 20.16 -3.92 16.44
N ILE A 251 19.90 -5.06 15.85
CA ILE A 251 18.78 -5.23 14.90
C ILE A 251 17.57 -5.74 15.68
N ALA A 252 16.44 -5.06 15.54
CA ALA A 252 15.20 -5.52 16.12
C ALA A 252 14.74 -6.81 15.41
N LEU A 253 14.49 -7.86 16.18
CA LEU A 253 13.85 -9.06 15.68
C LEU A 253 12.34 -8.75 15.61
N GLU A 254 11.83 -8.55 14.41
CA GLU A 254 10.39 -8.47 14.19
C GLU A 254 9.84 -9.90 14.24
N GLN A 255 8.91 -10.15 15.15
CA GLN A 255 8.12 -11.37 15.14
C GLN A 255 7.05 -11.21 14.06
N ASP A 256 7.06 -12.11 13.09
CA ASP A 256 6.05 -12.22 12.01
C ASP A 256 4.66 -12.53 12.59
#